data_dd46ad82ccaad88ed3c4f859c212f025
#
_entry.id   dd46ad82ccaad88ed3c4f859c212f025
#
_cell.length_a   1.000
_cell.length_b   1.000
_cell.length_c   1.000
_cell.angle_alpha   90.00
_cell.angle_beta   90.00
_cell.angle_gamma   90.00
#
_symmetry.space_group_name_H-M   'P 1'
#
loop_
_entity.id
_entity.type
_entity.pdbx_description
1 polymer ?
#
loop_
_entity_poly.entity_id
_entity_poly.type
_entity_poly.pdbx_seq_one_letter_code
_entity_poly.pdbx_strand_id
1 'polypeptide(L)'
;DLIRFDEDRVNKRVIPFNLGELLKNKNYKNNFTLIPGDEIRIYSKKVFNEEKSITIVGSIKNPGQYIYKTEMNLTDLILESGGVVEDVSKYRVEIARVDPNSVDKDIFAESMTFEINQKYDVISGLTNQIDKNENILLFPNDYISIKPDPYYGMQKRVNVKGAVFYPGNYVILSPKETIFDVLNRAGGL
;
A
#
# COMPACT_ATOMS: atom_id res chain seq x y z
N ASP A 1 30.08 8.61 18.36
CA ASP A 1 30.80 8.05 19.51
C ASP A 1 32.28 8.25 19.35
N LEU A 2 32.97 8.50 20.47
CA LEU A 2 34.42 8.46 20.58
C LEU A 2 34.81 7.14 21.29
N ILE A 3 35.65 6.35 20.66
CA ILE A 3 36.14 5.11 21.22
C ILE A 3 37.59 5.36 21.67
N ARG A 4 37.86 5.16 22.94
CA ARG A 4 39.14 5.47 23.57
C ARG A 4 39.64 4.28 24.40
N PHE A 5 40.93 3.99 24.33
CA PHE A 5 41.55 3.03 25.25
C PHE A 5 41.51 3.54 26.69
N ASP A 6 41.23 2.66 27.60
CA ASP A 6 41.44 2.94 29.02
C ASP A 6 42.91 3.03 29.37
N GLU A 7 43.24 3.42 30.60
CA GLU A 7 44.61 3.58 31.07
C GLU A 7 45.43 2.31 30.99
N ASP A 8 44.77 1.15 31.03
CA ASP A 8 45.39 -0.18 30.87
C ASP A 8 45.82 -0.49 29.43
N ARG A 9 45.40 0.34 28.44
CA ARG A 9 45.63 0.17 27.00
C ARG A 9 45.12 -1.14 26.39
N VAL A 10 44.30 -1.88 27.10
CA VAL A 10 43.71 -3.17 26.67
C VAL A 10 42.22 -2.99 26.40
N ASN A 11 41.54 -2.38 27.34
CA ASN A 11 40.08 -2.16 27.23
C ASN A 11 39.77 -0.87 26.49
N LYS A 12 38.64 -0.87 25.75
CA LYS A 12 38.14 0.31 25.08
C LYS A 12 36.81 0.72 25.70
N ARG A 13 36.61 2.00 25.92
CA ARG A 13 35.32 2.58 26.31
C ARG A 13 34.75 3.41 25.22
N VAL A 14 33.41 3.42 25.16
CA VAL A 14 32.63 4.24 24.24
C VAL A 14 32.18 5.50 24.97
N ILE A 15 32.53 6.66 24.45
CA ILE A 15 32.17 7.97 25.01
C ILE A 15 31.21 8.61 24.02
N PRO A 16 29.91 8.75 24.35
CA PRO A 16 28.92 9.33 23.44
C PRO A 16 29.06 10.86 23.37
N PHE A 17 28.86 11.42 22.19
CA PHE A 17 28.73 12.85 21.97
C PHE A 17 27.62 13.15 20.97
N ASN A 18 27.02 14.35 21.07
CA ASN A 18 26.03 14.81 20.13
C ASN A 18 26.70 15.60 19.01
N LEU A 19 26.78 15.00 17.80
CA LEU A 19 27.41 15.62 16.64
C LEU A 19 26.74 16.93 16.25
N GLY A 20 25.38 17.01 16.32
CA GLY A 20 24.63 18.21 15.97
C GLY A 20 24.95 19.39 16.88
N GLU A 21 25.06 19.17 18.18
CA GLU A 21 25.46 20.19 19.14
C GLU A 21 26.93 20.60 18.98
N LEU A 22 27.79 19.64 18.74
CA LEU A 22 29.23 19.90 18.54
C LEU A 22 29.50 20.76 17.31
N LEU A 23 28.73 20.52 16.20
CA LEU A 23 28.86 21.34 14.97
C LEU A 23 28.31 22.75 15.13
N LYS A 24 27.31 22.94 16.00
CA LYS A 24 26.75 24.28 16.29
C LYS A 24 27.58 25.08 17.29
N ASN A 25 28.17 24.42 18.26
CA ASN A 25 28.88 25.06 19.34
C ASN A 25 30.21 24.35 19.66
N LYS A 26 31.32 24.98 19.31
CA LYS A 26 32.67 24.45 19.58
C LYS A 26 32.97 24.30 21.08
N ASN A 27 32.27 25.06 21.94
CA ASN A 27 32.42 25.00 23.41
C ASN A 27 31.49 23.96 24.04
N TYR A 28 30.90 23.07 23.23
CA TYR A 28 30.08 21.98 23.75
C TYR A 28 30.87 21.13 24.74
N LYS A 29 30.31 20.86 25.92
CA LYS A 29 30.99 20.21 27.05
C LYS A 29 31.59 18.84 26.71
N ASN A 30 31.01 18.14 25.72
CA ASN A 30 31.48 16.85 25.25
C ASN A 30 32.35 16.97 23.97
N ASN A 31 32.93 18.14 23.71
CA ASN A 31 33.96 18.30 22.71
C ASN A 31 35.31 17.90 23.33
N PHE A 32 35.61 16.61 23.29
CA PHE A 32 36.77 16.04 23.93
C PHE A 32 38.03 16.33 23.15
N THR A 33 39.13 16.63 23.86
CA THR A 33 40.47 16.65 23.28
C THR A 33 40.87 15.23 22.88
N LEU A 34 41.30 15.06 21.64
CA LEU A 34 41.73 13.76 21.13
C LEU A 34 43.14 13.38 21.61
N ILE A 35 43.32 12.10 21.82
CA ILE A 35 44.61 11.49 22.16
C ILE A 35 44.98 10.42 21.13
N PRO A 36 46.28 10.08 20.98
CA PRO A 36 46.67 9.03 20.07
C PRO A 36 46.01 7.68 20.39
N GLY A 37 45.40 7.06 19.35
CA GLY A 37 44.67 5.80 19.49
C GLY A 37 43.13 5.97 19.60
N ASP A 38 42.64 7.22 19.67
CA ASP A 38 41.21 7.47 19.62
C ASP A 38 40.62 7.11 18.25
N GLU A 39 39.41 6.57 18.25
CA GLU A 39 38.61 6.32 17.07
C GLU A 39 37.29 7.11 17.14
N ILE A 40 37.02 7.97 16.16
CA ILE A 40 35.74 8.68 16.07
C ILE A 40 34.81 7.88 15.14
N ARG A 41 33.67 7.42 15.66
CA ARG A 41 32.67 6.69 14.88
C ARG A 41 31.40 7.51 14.71
N ILE A 42 31.11 7.88 13.47
CA ILE A 42 29.91 8.62 13.10
C ILE A 42 29.00 7.69 12.31
N TYR A 43 27.79 7.50 12.81
CA TYR A 43 26.79 6.66 12.17
C TYR A 43 25.89 7.50 11.27
N SER A 44 25.60 7.01 10.08
CA SER A 44 24.58 7.58 9.23
C SER A 44 23.19 7.32 9.83
N LYS A 45 22.26 8.28 9.68
CA LYS A 45 20.85 8.05 10.03
C LYS A 45 20.25 6.83 9.32
N LYS A 46 20.74 6.49 8.12
CA LYS A 46 20.31 5.30 7.37
C LYS A 46 20.61 3.99 8.08
N VAL A 47 21.65 3.94 8.94
CA VAL A 47 21.97 2.73 9.72
C VAL A 47 20.92 2.45 10.81
N PHE A 48 20.20 3.48 11.26
CA PHE A 48 19.17 3.36 12.30
C PHE A 48 17.73 3.38 11.77
N ASN A 49 17.54 3.75 10.51
CA ASN A 49 16.24 3.75 9.87
C ASN A 49 16.24 2.67 8.80
N GLU A 50 15.73 1.49 9.13
CA GLU A 50 15.30 0.53 8.12
C GLU A 50 14.24 1.20 7.25
N GLU A 51 14.39 1.12 5.94
CA GLU A 51 13.36 1.59 5.02
C GLU A 51 12.10 0.75 5.24
N LYS A 52 11.11 1.35 5.84
CA LYS A 52 9.81 0.72 6.07
C LYS A 52 9.09 0.59 4.74
N SER A 53 8.40 -0.50 4.56
CA SER A 53 7.71 -0.81 3.30
C SER A 53 6.25 -1.18 3.53
N ILE A 54 5.48 -1.14 2.45
CA ILE A 54 4.08 -1.56 2.34
C ILE A 54 3.98 -2.47 1.13
N THR A 55 3.11 -3.48 1.19
CA THR A 55 2.87 -4.38 0.08
C THR A 55 1.46 -4.18 -0.48
N ILE A 56 1.32 -4.04 -1.79
CA ILE A 56 0.03 -3.99 -2.48
C ILE A 56 -0.04 -5.06 -3.56
N VAL A 57 -1.16 -5.79 -3.60
CA VAL A 57 -1.41 -6.91 -4.53
C VAL A 57 -2.83 -6.89 -5.08
N GLY A 58 -3.10 -7.75 -6.05
CA GLY A 58 -4.41 -7.92 -6.68
C GLY A 58 -4.56 -7.11 -7.96
N SER A 59 -5.74 -6.52 -8.19
CA SER A 59 -6.08 -5.79 -9.42
C SER A 59 -5.42 -4.40 -9.48
N ILE A 60 -4.11 -4.39 -9.42
CA ILE A 60 -3.24 -3.23 -9.47
C ILE A 60 -2.28 -3.37 -10.65
N LYS A 61 -1.94 -2.28 -11.34
CA LYS A 61 -1.05 -2.31 -12.53
C LYS A 61 0.36 -2.76 -12.19
N ASN A 62 0.91 -2.27 -11.09
CA ASN A 62 2.24 -2.65 -10.64
C ASN A 62 2.15 -3.18 -9.20
N PRO A 63 1.76 -4.45 -8.99
CA PRO A 63 1.75 -5.06 -7.67
C PRO A 63 3.18 -5.23 -7.16
N GLY A 64 3.37 -5.06 -5.85
CA GLY A 64 4.69 -5.21 -5.24
C GLY A 64 4.83 -4.49 -3.92
N GLN A 65 6.09 -4.30 -3.54
CA GLN A 65 6.48 -3.64 -2.31
C GLN A 65 6.89 -2.19 -2.61
N TYR A 66 6.35 -1.26 -1.82
CA TYR A 66 6.58 0.18 -1.93
C TYR A 66 7.19 0.73 -0.65
N ILE A 67 7.99 1.79 -0.76
CA ILE A 67 8.57 2.47 0.41
C ILE A 67 7.46 3.23 1.12
N TYR A 68 7.29 2.96 2.42
CA TYR A 68 6.36 3.70 3.26
C TYR A 68 6.80 5.16 3.43
N LYS A 69 5.88 6.08 3.23
CA LYS A 69 6.05 7.51 3.50
C LYS A 69 5.14 7.92 4.66
N THR A 70 5.62 8.80 5.53
CA THR A 70 4.80 9.31 6.64
C THR A 70 3.52 9.95 6.11
N GLU A 71 2.39 9.66 6.75
CA GLU A 71 1.05 10.13 6.37
C GLU A 71 0.55 9.61 5.01
N MET A 72 1.18 8.58 4.45
CA MET A 72 0.74 7.94 3.21
C MET A 72 -0.64 7.30 3.41
N ASN A 73 -1.56 7.56 2.51
CA ASN A 73 -2.89 6.98 2.50
C ASN A 73 -3.05 5.93 1.38
N LEU A 74 -4.18 5.20 1.40
CA LEU A 74 -4.47 4.15 0.42
C LEU A 74 -4.50 4.70 -1.02
N THR A 75 -5.09 5.87 -1.24
CA THR A 75 -5.18 6.48 -2.56
C THR A 75 -3.80 6.81 -3.12
N ASP A 76 -2.90 7.35 -2.27
CA ASP A 76 -1.51 7.64 -2.66
C ASP A 76 -0.80 6.37 -3.15
N LEU A 77 -0.95 5.26 -2.41
CA LEU A 77 -0.34 3.98 -2.77
C LEU A 77 -0.92 3.41 -4.07
N ILE A 78 -2.24 3.47 -4.26
CA ILE A 78 -2.89 3.02 -5.50
C ILE A 78 -2.37 3.84 -6.69
N LEU A 79 -2.25 5.16 -6.56
CA LEU A 79 -1.73 6.02 -7.62
C LEU A 79 -0.26 5.76 -7.89
N GLU A 80 0.57 5.59 -6.86
CA GLU A 80 1.99 5.26 -7.00
C GLU A 80 2.21 3.90 -7.67
N SER A 81 1.31 2.93 -7.44
CA SER A 81 1.31 1.63 -8.12
C SER A 81 0.71 1.66 -9.54
N GLY A 82 0.41 2.85 -10.07
CA GLY A 82 -0.09 3.05 -11.43
C GLY A 82 -1.60 2.88 -11.60
N GLY A 83 -2.35 2.75 -10.49
CA GLY A 83 -3.79 2.57 -10.49
C GLY A 83 -4.22 1.12 -10.66
N VAL A 84 -5.54 0.90 -10.73
CA VAL A 84 -6.16 -0.41 -10.89
C VAL A 84 -6.10 -0.92 -12.33
N VAL A 85 -6.20 -2.24 -12.51
CA VAL A 85 -6.13 -2.89 -13.85
C VAL A 85 -7.49 -2.86 -14.54
N GLU A 86 -8.56 -3.17 -13.80
CA GLU A 86 -9.91 -3.28 -14.35
C GLU A 86 -10.71 -2.02 -14.04
N ASP A 87 -11.49 -1.55 -15.02
CA ASP A 87 -12.38 -0.41 -14.84
C ASP A 87 -13.77 -0.91 -14.40
N VAL A 88 -13.88 -1.25 -13.12
CA VAL A 88 -15.13 -1.71 -12.49
C VAL A 88 -15.73 -0.63 -11.61
N SER A 89 -17.03 -0.73 -11.30
CA SER A 89 -17.75 0.28 -10.52
C SER A 89 -17.23 0.37 -9.07
N LYS A 90 -16.75 -0.72 -8.52
CA LYS A 90 -16.21 -0.79 -7.15
C LYS A 90 -15.17 -1.90 -6.99
N TYR A 91 -14.33 -1.72 -6.00
CA TYR A 91 -13.30 -2.69 -5.60
C TYR A 91 -13.45 -3.01 -4.13
N ARG A 92 -13.20 -4.27 -3.78
CA ARG A 92 -13.04 -4.70 -2.40
C ARG A 92 -11.59 -4.58 -2.01
N VAL A 93 -11.33 -3.85 -0.95
CA VAL A 93 -10.00 -3.70 -0.36
C VAL A 93 -9.95 -4.43 0.96
N GLU A 94 -8.86 -5.13 1.17
CA GLU A 94 -8.51 -5.77 2.44
C GLU A 94 -7.12 -5.29 2.84
N ILE A 95 -6.99 -4.74 4.04
CA ILE A 95 -5.71 -4.33 4.62
C ILE A 95 -5.45 -5.23 5.82
N ALA A 96 -4.40 -6.03 5.75
CA ALA A 96 -3.90 -6.78 6.88
C ALA A 96 -2.75 -6.00 7.54
N ARG A 97 -2.88 -5.76 8.83
CA ARG A 97 -1.97 -4.97 9.65
C ARG A 97 -1.47 -5.76 10.84
N VAL A 98 -0.16 -5.73 11.07
CA VAL A 98 0.44 -6.29 12.27
C VAL A 98 0.60 -5.17 13.30
N ASP A 99 0.00 -5.32 14.47
CA ASP A 99 0.28 -4.43 15.62
C ASP A 99 1.59 -4.88 16.28
N PRO A 100 2.66 -4.07 16.19
CA PRO A 100 3.95 -4.42 16.80
C PRO A 100 3.88 -4.47 18.34
N ASN A 101 2.83 -3.93 18.95
CA ASN A 101 2.61 -3.96 20.39
C ASN A 101 1.68 -5.13 20.82
N SER A 102 1.12 -5.87 19.88
CA SER A 102 0.28 -7.02 20.20
C SER A 102 1.10 -8.12 20.87
N VAL A 103 0.67 -8.50 22.07
CA VAL A 103 1.30 -9.57 22.87
C VAL A 103 0.64 -10.93 22.61
N ASP A 104 -0.47 -10.94 21.87
CA ASP A 104 -1.21 -12.15 21.57
C ASP A 104 -0.51 -12.95 20.46
N LYS A 105 -0.04 -14.16 20.84
CA LYS A 105 0.66 -15.03 19.91
C LYS A 105 -0.26 -15.76 18.94
N ASP A 106 -1.56 -15.72 19.19
CA ASP A 106 -2.58 -16.40 18.36
C ASP A 106 -3.17 -15.47 17.29
N ILE A 107 -2.88 -14.14 17.36
CA ILE A 107 -3.29 -13.15 16.39
C ILE A 107 -2.08 -12.72 15.56
N PHE A 108 -2.00 -13.16 14.30
CA PHE A 108 -0.90 -12.79 13.39
C PHE A 108 -1.08 -11.42 12.74
N ALA A 109 -2.32 -11.00 12.49
CA ALA A 109 -2.65 -9.70 11.94
C ALA A 109 -4.12 -9.35 12.19
N GLU A 110 -4.40 -8.05 12.25
CA GLU A 110 -5.76 -7.52 12.17
C GLU A 110 -6.11 -7.22 10.71
N SER A 111 -7.35 -7.45 10.32
CA SER A 111 -7.82 -7.24 8.96
C SER A 111 -8.95 -6.24 8.93
N MET A 112 -8.81 -5.23 8.07
CA MET A 112 -9.86 -4.27 7.71
C MET A 112 -10.34 -4.54 6.30
N THR A 113 -11.66 -4.65 6.09
CA THR A 113 -12.23 -4.88 4.77
C THR A 113 -13.30 -3.83 4.46
N PHE A 114 -13.22 -3.23 3.29
CA PHE A 114 -14.15 -2.20 2.82
C PHE A 114 -14.21 -2.16 1.29
N GLU A 115 -15.16 -1.39 0.76
CA GLU A 115 -15.30 -1.16 -0.68
C GLU A 115 -14.93 0.28 -1.03
N ILE A 116 -14.25 0.46 -2.15
CA ILE A 116 -13.92 1.76 -2.75
C ILE A 116 -14.55 1.89 -4.14
N ASN A 117 -14.82 3.12 -4.56
CA ASN A 117 -15.29 3.45 -5.91
C ASN A 117 -14.10 3.63 -6.89
N GLN A 118 -14.42 4.01 -8.13
CA GLN A 118 -13.41 4.32 -9.17
C GLN A 118 -12.50 5.51 -8.85
N LYS A 119 -12.90 6.38 -7.92
CA LYS A 119 -12.09 7.51 -7.43
C LYS A 119 -11.28 7.16 -6.19
N TYR A 120 -11.37 5.88 -5.76
CA TYR A 120 -10.73 5.33 -4.57
C TYR A 120 -11.31 5.86 -3.24
N ASP A 121 -12.50 6.50 -3.27
CA ASP A 121 -13.21 6.88 -2.05
C ASP A 121 -13.88 5.66 -1.42
N VAL A 122 -13.86 5.58 -0.09
CA VAL A 122 -14.56 4.53 0.66
C VAL A 122 -16.07 4.73 0.54
N ILE A 123 -16.77 3.71 0.03
CA ILE A 123 -18.23 3.71 -0.15
C ILE A 123 -18.97 2.83 0.85
N SER A 124 -18.32 1.82 1.38
CA SER A 124 -18.91 0.90 2.35
C SER A 124 -17.82 0.24 3.20
N GLY A 125 -17.92 0.36 4.51
CA GLY A 125 -17.17 -0.46 5.46
C GLY A 125 -17.86 -1.82 5.62
N LEU A 126 -17.12 -2.91 5.48
CA LEU A 126 -17.60 -4.28 5.76
C LEU A 126 -17.30 -4.69 7.20
N THR A 127 -16.41 -3.97 7.86
CA THR A 127 -16.15 -4.04 9.29
C THR A 127 -16.61 -2.73 9.93
N ASN A 128 -17.19 -2.78 11.12
CA ASN A 128 -17.88 -1.66 11.82
C ASN A 128 -16.98 -0.45 12.19
N GLN A 129 -15.82 -0.29 11.59
CA GLN A 129 -14.79 0.67 12.01
C GLN A 129 -14.42 1.73 10.95
N ILE A 130 -15.05 1.69 9.79
CA ILE A 130 -14.67 2.58 8.68
C ILE A 130 -15.88 3.37 8.21
N ASP A 131 -15.80 4.70 8.29
CA ASP A 131 -16.82 5.61 7.81
C ASP A 131 -16.70 5.87 6.30
N LYS A 132 -17.82 6.23 5.67
CA LYS A 132 -17.83 6.63 4.26
C LYS A 132 -16.96 7.88 4.08
N ASN A 133 -16.19 7.90 3.00
CA ASN A 133 -15.24 8.96 2.65
C ASN A 133 -14.07 9.12 3.65
N GLU A 134 -13.82 8.11 4.47
CA GLU A 134 -12.66 8.12 5.33
C GLU A 134 -11.37 8.00 4.51
N ASN A 135 -10.38 8.84 4.83
CA ASN A 135 -9.05 8.74 4.25
C ASN A 135 -8.26 7.68 5.02
N ILE A 136 -8.08 6.51 4.41
CA ILE A 136 -7.43 5.36 5.05
C ILE A 136 -5.92 5.57 5.11
N LEU A 137 -5.41 5.92 6.28
CA LEU A 137 -3.98 6.02 6.55
C LEU A 137 -3.35 4.63 6.61
N LEU A 138 -2.22 4.50 5.94
CA LEU A 138 -1.42 3.29 5.90
C LEU A 138 -0.31 3.33 6.96
N PHE A 139 0.11 2.15 7.38
CA PHE A 139 1.19 1.96 8.34
C PHE A 139 2.29 1.08 7.76
N PRO A 140 3.51 1.15 8.31
CA PRO A 140 4.58 0.25 7.90
C PRO A 140 4.17 -1.22 8.04
N ASN A 141 4.55 -2.01 7.03
CA ASN A 141 4.26 -3.44 6.91
C ASN A 141 2.78 -3.78 6.65
N ASP A 142 1.93 -2.81 6.34
CA ASP A 142 0.58 -3.11 5.86
C ASP A 142 0.65 -3.95 4.58
N TYR A 143 -0.22 -4.95 4.50
CA TYR A 143 -0.43 -5.79 3.33
C TYR A 143 -1.81 -5.51 2.75
N ILE A 144 -1.86 -4.92 1.57
CA ILE A 144 -3.08 -4.45 0.92
C ILE A 144 -3.43 -5.36 -0.25
N SER A 145 -4.65 -5.90 -0.26
CA SER A 145 -5.20 -6.69 -1.36
C SER A 145 -6.40 -5.99 -1.98
N ILE A 146 -6.34 -5.70 -3.29
CA ILE A 146 -7.42 -5.07 -4.04
C ILE A 146 -8.02 -6.07 -5.02
N LYS A 147 -9.34 -6.28 -4.92
CA LYS A 147 -10.08 -7.23 -5.74
C LYS A 147 -11.23 -6.49 -6.45
N PRO A 148 -11.47 -6.73 -7.74
CA PRO A 148 -12.61 -6.15 -8.44
C PRO A 148 -13.91 -6.74 -7.91
N ASP A 149 -15.02 -6.04 -8.13
CA ASP A 149 -16.36 -6.58 -7.86
C ASP A 149 -16.55 -7.88 -8.65
N PRO A 150 -16.78 -9.04 -8.01
CA PRO A 150 -16.94 -10.31 -8.70
C PRO A 150 -18.21 -10.37 -9.57
N TYR A 151 -19.17 -9.49 -9.32
CA TYR A 151 -20.40 -9.39 -10.11
C TYR A 151 -20.25 -8.49 -11.33
N TYR A 152 -19.14 -7.75 -11.43
CA TYR A 152 -18.83 -7.01 -12.64
C TYR A 152 -18.45 -7.98 -13.76
N GLY A 153 -19.28 -8.03 -14.77
CA GLY A 153 -19.02 -8.81 -15.98
C GLY A 153 -18.82 -7.89 -17.16
N MET A 154 -17.80 -8.17 -17.99
CA MET A 154 -17.74 -7.56 -19.31
C MET A 154 -19.05 -7.85 -20.07
N GLN A 155 -19.47 -6.94 -20.93
CA GLN A 155 -20.67 -7.08 -21.76
C GLN A 155 -20.65 -8.42 -22.48
N LYS A 156 -21.64 -9.27 -22.18
CA LYS A 156 -21.84 -10.53 -22.89
C LYS A 156 -22.42 -10.23 -24.25
N ARG A 157 -21.92 -10.87 -25.30
CA ARG A 157 -22.33 -10.59 -26.70
C ARG A 157 -22.77 -11.87 -27.37
N VAL A 158 -23.74 -11.71 -28.30
CA VAL A 158 -24.15 -12.73 -29.25
C VAL A 158 -23.93 -12.20 -30.66
N ASN A 159 -23.62 -13.09 -31.59
CA ASN A 159 -23.46 -12.74 -33.00
C ASN A 159 -24.70 -13.20 -33.77
N VAL A 160 -25.42 -12.28 -34.41
CA VAL A 160 -26.59 -12.54 -35.27
C VAL A 160 -26.12 -12.49 -36.72
N LYS A 161 -26.35 -13.57 -37.45
CA LYS A 161 -25.98 -13.72 -38.85
C LYS A 161 -27.14 -14.29 -39.67
N GLY A 162 -27.15 -14.07 -40.97
CA GLY A 162 -28.11 -14.62 -41.88
C GLY A 162 -29.18 -13.60 -42.27
N ALA A 163 -30.40 -14.07 -42.51
CA ALA A 163 -31.52 -13.28 -43.09
C ALA A 163 -32.19 -12.41 -42.01
N VAL A 164 -31.46 -11.41 -41.50
CA VAL A 164 -31.97 -10.37 -40.59
C VAL A 164 -31.63 -9.01 -41.17
N PHE A 165 -32.42 -7.96 -40.83
CA PHE A 165 -32.17 -6.63 -41.38
C PHE A 165 -30.81 -6.04 -40.95
N TYR A 166 -30.42 -6.27 -39.71
CA TYR A 166 -29.17 -5.74 -39.15
C TYR A 166 -28.31 -6.87 -38.53
N PRO A 167 -27.59 -7.65 -39.37
CA PRO A 167 -26.67 -8.67 -38.85
C PRO A 167 -25.50 -8.02 -38.13
N GLY A 168 -25.01 -8.64 -37.03
CA GLY A 168 -23.92 -8.10 -36.27
C GLY A 168 -23.81 -8.64 -34.84
N ASN A 169 -22.97 -8.00 -34.04
CA ASN A 169 -22.80 -8.33 -32.62
C ASN A 169 -23.79 -7.53 -31.76
N TYR A 170 -24.54 -8.24 -30.93
CA TYR A 170 -25.50 -7.67 -30.00
C TYR A 170 -25.08 -7.97 -28.56
N VAL A 171 -25.16 -6.97 -27.71
CA VAL A 171 -24.92 -7.14 -26.27
C VAL A 171 -26.17 -7.76 -25.66
N ILE A 172 -25.99 -8.76 -24.79
CA ILE A 172 -27.08 -9.31 -23.96
C ILE A 172 -27.40 -8.31 -22.87
N LEU A 173 -28.64 -7.82 -22.84
CA LEU A 173 -29.07 -6.76 -21.91
C LEU A 173 -29.50 -7.30 -20.54
N SER A 174 -29.91 -8.55 -20.44
CA SER A 174 -30.29 -9.19 -19.19
C SER A 174 -30.09 -10.70 -19.23
N PRO A 175 -29.96 -11.39 -18.05
CA PRO A 175 -29.87 -12.84 -18.00
C PRO A 175 -31.11 -13.57 -18.55
N LYS A 176 -32.23 -12.86 -18.71
CA LYS A 176 -33.51 -13.40 -19.21
C LYS A 176 -33.80 -13.03 -20.67
N GLU A 177 -32.88 -12.32 -21.35
CA GLU A 177 -33.04 -11.93 -22.73
C GLU A 177 -33.11 -13.17 -23.65
N THR A 178 -34.08 -13.22 -24.51
CA THR A 178 -34.38 -14.35 -25.39
C THR A 178 -33.86 -14.13 -26.83
N ILE A 179 -33.81 -15.20 -27.61
CA ILE A 179 -33.49 -15.12 -29.05
C ILE A 179 -34.45 -14.15 -29.74
N PHE A 180 -35.75 -14.15 -29.39
CA PHE A 180 -36.76 -13.28 -29.96
C PHE A 180 -36.45 -11.81 -29.70
N ASP A 181 -36.01 -11.46 -28.49
CA ASP A 181 -35.65 -10.07 -28.13
C ASP A 181 -34.44 -9.59 -28.93
N VAL A 182 -33.43 -10.43 -29.10
CA VAL A 182 -32.25 -10.09 -29.91
C VAL A 182 -32.63 -9.96 -31.39
N LEU A 183 -33.45 -10.84 -31.93
CA LEU A 183 -33.88 -10.79 -33.32
C LEU A 183 -34.73 -9.54 -33.59
N ASN A 184 -35.62 -9.12 -32.69
CA ASN A 184 -36.33 -7.87 -32.79
C ASN A 184 -35.40 -6.67 -32.85
N ARG A 185 -34.33 -6.65 -32.04
CA ARG A 185 -33.33 -5.59 -32.13
C ARG A 185 -32.52 -5.64 -33.43
N ALA A 186 -32.41 -6.82 -34.00
CA ALA A 186 -31.77 -7.01 -35.33
C ALA A 186 -32.73 -6.67 -36.51
N GLY A 187 -33.90 -6.11 -36.22
CA GLY A 187 -34.88 -5.69 -37.23
C GLY A 187 -35.85 -6.79 -37.68
N GLY A 188 -35.77 -7.98 -37.05
CA GLY A 188 -36.56 -9.14 -37.47
C GLY A 188 -35.98 -9.86 -38.68
N LEU A 189 -36.81 -10.70 -39.30
CA LEU A 189 -36.50 -11.47 -40.51
C LEU A 189 -37.00 -10.75 -41.75
#